data_707c3b5939d3500a12e6891c645ac090
#
_entry.id   707c3b5939d3500a12e6891c645ac090
#
_cell.length_a   1.000
_cell.length_b   1.000
_cell.length_c   1.000
_cell.angle_alpha   90.00
_cell.angle_beta   90.00
_cell.angle_gamma   90.00
#
_symmetry.space_group_name_H-M   'P 1'
#
loop_
_entity.id
_entity.type
_entity.pdbx_description
1 polymer ?
#
loop_
_entity_poly.entity_id
_entity_poly.type
_entity_poly.pdbx_seq_one_letter_code
_entity_poly.pdbx_strand_id
1 'polypeptide(L)'
;KNIITSQSEFHSRLSDLENKIYPHLALNSKIDRSSDLNDKSNSKDQMPISVKDLIGALNFPKDEADSEGFRKLRIALADSENGDLLRASQDVQTLLSQDGIYMDDLIVEPSQPTVWRNFSKGHRGPTVQSLWVIENDETVFLISKKLSDDEIFRDTVNHFLRHFDSSLNELCKKASDSELLRFSDTRTARAFKLLGTASGRFN
;
A
#
# COMPACT_ATOMS: atom_id res chain seq x y z
N LYS A 1 5.48 5.40 25.45
CA LYS A 1 4.62 6.60 25.21
C LYS A 1 5.00 7.39 23.95
N ASN A 2 6.25 7.32 23.45
CA ASN A 2 6.72 8.16 22.32
C ASN A 2 6.39 7.61 20.93
N ILE A 3 6.08 6.32 20.78
CA ILE A 3 5.83 5.70 19.47
C ILE A 3 4.44 6.07 18.93
N ILE A 4 3.42 6.12 19.78
CA ILE A 4 2.03 6.45 19.40
C ILE A 4 1.93 7.91 18.96
N THR A 5 2.64 8.82 19.62
CA THR A 5 2.64 10.26 19.28
C THR A 5 3.31 10.48 17.91
N SER A 6 4.42 9.80 17.63
CA SER A 6 5.15 9.89 16.37
C SER A 6 4.33 9.42 15.16
N GLN A 7 3.51 8.37 15.32
CA GLN A 7 2.67 7.87 14.21
C GLN A 7 1.47 8.77 13.93
N SER A 8 0.83 9.34 14.94
CA SER A 8 -0.30 10.26 14.72
C SER A 8 0.18 11.56 14.05
N GLU A 9 1.36 12.04 14.41
CA GLU A 9 2.01 13.19 13.76
C GLU A 9 2.44 12.86 12.32
N PHE A 10 2.91 11.64 12.08
CA PHE A 10 3.24 11.14 10.74
C PHE A 10 1.99 11.09 9.84
N HIS A 11 0.87 10.57 10.32
CA HIS A 11 -0.40 10.55 9.56
C HIS A 11 -0.95 11.95 9.31
N SER A 12 -0.82 12.87 10.28
CA SER A 12 -1.20 14.26 10.10
C SER A 12 -0.39 14.93 8.99
N ARG A 13 0.92 14.71 8.95
CA ARG A 13 1.79 15.27 7.90
C ARG A 13 1.55 14.66 6.52
N LEU A 14 1.22 13.37 6.47
CA LEU A 14 0.85 12.70 5.22
C LEU A 14 -0.45 13.31 4.66
N SER A 15 -1.46 13.48 5.50
CA SER A 15 -2.72 14.15 5.16
C SER A 15 -2.50 15.62 4.74
N ASP A 16 -1.59 16.32 5.39
CA ASP A 16 -1.21 17.69 5.01
C ASP A 16 -0.49 17.75 3.65
N LEU A 17 0.30 16.73 3.31
CA LEU A 17 0.93 16.60 2.00
C LEU A 17 -0.09 16.31 0.91
N GLU A 18 -1.05 15.43 1.16
CA GLU A 18 -2.16 15.15 0.25
C GLU A 18 -2.99 16.42 -0.01
N ASN A 19 -3.33 17.17 1.03
CA ASN A 19 -4.06 18.45 0.92
C ASN A 19 -3.26 19.53 0.17
N LYS A 20 -1.93 19.51 0.23
CA LYS A 20 -1.07 20.44 -0.52
C LYS A 20 -0.90 20.06 -1.98
N ILE A 21 -0.92 18.75 -2.29
CA ILE A 21 -0.76 18.22 -3.65
C ILE A 21 -2.08 18.30 -4.41
N TYR A 22 -3.21 18.12 -3.71
CA TYR A 22 -4.57 18.09 -4.29
C TYR A 22 -5.54 19.03 -3.55
N PRO A 23 -5.35 20.36 -3.58
CA PRO A 23 -6.25 21.28 -2.89
C PRO A 23 -7.71 21.24 -3.35
N HIS A 24 -7.98 20.65 -4.52
CA HIS A 24 -9.33 20.46 -5.09
C HIS A 24 -10.05 19.20 -4.59
N LEU A 25 -9.37 18.23 -3.97
CA LEU A 25 -10.01 17.04 -3.39
C LEU A 25 -10.60 17.29 -2.00
N ALA A 26 -10.05 18.24 -1.26
CA ALA A 26 -10.57 18.64 0.06
C ALA A 26 -11.93 19.38 -0.02
N LEU A 27 -12.33 19.87 -1.21
CA LEU A 27 -13.59 20.61 -1.43
C LEU A 27 -14.78 19.73 -1.83
N ASN A 28 -14.58 18.46 -2.18
CA ASN A 28 -15.64 17.60 -2.73
C ASN A 28 -16.45 16.82 -1.68
N SER A 29 -16.28 17.07 -0.37
CA SER A 29 -17.19 16.50 0.65
C SER A 29 -18.47 17.34 0.88
N LYS A 30 -18.63 18.45 0.19
CA LYS A 30 -19.82 19.32 0.30
C LYS A 30 -20.11 20.05 -1.02
N ILE A 31 -20.57 19.40 -2.04
CA ILE A 31 -21.42 20.08 -3.04
C ILE A 31 -22.14 19.02 -3.90
N ASP A 32 -23.42 19.19 -3.91
CA ASP A 32 -24.46 18.54 -4.67
C ASP A 32 -24.28 18.68 -6.20
N ARG A 33 -24.92 17.75 -6.90
CA ARG A 33 -25.01 17.64 -8.36
C ARG A 33 -25.38 18.95 -9.04
N SER A 34 -24.60 19.40 -9.97
CA SER A 34 -25.10 19.89 -11.28
C SER A 34 -23.97 20.28 -12.23
N SER A 35 -24.04 19.68 -13.42
CA SER A 35 -23.70 20.17 -14.77
C SER A 35 -22.30 20.72 -15.09
N ASP A 36 -21.67 19.97 -15.98
CA ASP A 36 -21.07 20.40 -17.25
C ASP A 36 -19.76 21.16 -17.32
N LEU A 37 -18.96 20.58 -18.18
CA LEU A 37 -18.00 21.14 -19.11
C LEU A 37 -16.51 21.16 -18.75
N ASN A 38 -15.81 20.21 -19.39
CA ASN A 38 -14.60 20.48 -20.17
C ASN A 38 -13.47 21.23 -19.46
N ASP A 39 -12.62 20.50 -18.75
CA ASP A 39 -11.21 20.90 -18.67
C ASP A 39 -10.29 19.70 -18.98
N LYS A 40 -10.15 19.45 -20.28
CA LYS A 40 -9.05 18.70 -20.87
C LYS A 40 -7.88 19.66 -21.01
N SER A 41 -7.14 19.93 -19.96
CA SER A 41 -5.80 20.49 -20.12
C SER A 41 -5.04 20.48 -18.80
N ASN A 42 -4.27 19.46 -18.55
CA ASN A 42 -2.90 19.49 -18.06
C ASN A 42 -2.40 18.09 -17.69
N SER A 43 -2.45 17.13 -18.60
CA SER A 43 -1.51 16.01 -18.58
C SER A 43 -0.17 16.55 -19.10
N LYS A 44 0.54 17.33 -18.26
CA LYS A 44 1.97 17.58 -18.47
C LYS A 44 2.67 16.24 -18.39
N ASP A 45 3.55 15.98 -19.36
CA ASP A 45 4.51 14.89 -19.42
C ASP A 45 5.14 14.57 -18.05
N GLN A 46 4.43 13.83 -17.21
CA GLN A 46 5.03 13.27 -16.00
C GLN A 46 5.80 12.04 -16.45
N MET A 47 7.12 12.14 -16.41
CA MET A 47 7.97 10.96 -16.64
C MET A 47 7.51 9.84 -15.70
N PRO A 48 7.33 8.60 -16.21
CA PRO A 48 6.89 7.49 -15.38
C PRO A 48 7.85 7.31 -14.20
N ILE A 49 7.28 7.06 -13.02
CA ILE A 49 8.08 6.86 -11.81
C ILE A 49 9.07 5.70 -12.00
N SER A 50 10.31 5.88 -11.53
CA SER A 50 11.28 4.79 -11.57
C SER A 50 10.87 3.65 -10.62
N VAL A 51 11.18 2.39 -10.99
CA VAL A 51 10.93 1.22 -10.12
C VAL A 51 11.56 1.41 -8.73
N LYS A 52 12.76 1.97 -8.68
CA LYS A 52 13.48 2.24 -7.42
C LYS A 52 12.74 3.26 -6.54
N ASP A 53 12.20 4.33 -7.13
CA ASP A 53 11.46 5.34 -6.37
C ASP A 53 10.11 4.80 -5.91
N LEU A 54 9.42 4.02 -6.75
CA LEU A 54 8.18 3.34 -6.37
C LEU A 54 8.39 2.39 -5.18
N ILE A 55 9.41 1.52 -5.23
CA ILE A 55 9.73 0.62 -4.10
C ILE A 55 10.02 1.43 -2.83
N GLY A 56 10.76 2.53 -2.96
CA GLY A 56 11.02 3.41 -1.82
C GLY A 56 9.75 4.05 -1.26
N ALA A 57 8.82 4.46 -2.11
CA ALA A 57 7.53 5.01 -1.70
C ALA A 57 6.63 3.97 -1.00
N LEU A 58 6.60 2.73 -1.53
CA LEU A 58 5.85 1.60 -0.94
C LEU A 58 6.38 1.16 0.43
N ASN A 59 7.59 1.56 0.77
CA ASN A 59 8.13 1.36 2.12
C ASN A 59 7.74 2.45 3.12
N PHE A 60 7.16 3.55 2.65
CA PHE A 60 6.88 4.77 3.39
C PHE A 60 8.12 5.38 4.07
N PRO A 61 8.13 6.67 4.40
CA PRO A 61 9.21 7.28 5.17
C PRO A 61 9.35 6.64 6.55
N LYS A 62 10.57 6.48 7.03
CA LYS A 62 10.86 5.84 8.32
C LYS A 62 10.49 6.72 9.50
N ASP A 63 10.78 8.00 9.37
CA ASP A 63 10.57 9.04 10.40
C ASP A 63 10.45 10.42 9.74
N GLU A 64 10.27 11.45 10.53
CA GLU A 64 10.13 12.82 10.07
C GLU A 64 11.39 13.39 9.39
N ALA A 65 12.56 12.82 9.63
CA ALA A 65 13.83 13.25 9.05
C ALA A 65 14.12 12.59 7.69
N ASP A 66 13.35 11.56 7.30
CA ASP A 66 13.53 10.83 6.04
C ASP A 66 13.06 11.65 4.83
N SER A 67 13.80 12.71 4.51
CA SER A 67 13.51 13.62 3.40
C SER A 67 13.47 12.89 2.04
N GLU A 68 14.29 11.86 1.86
CA GLU A 68 14.32 11.07 0.62
C GLU A 68 13.09 10.15 0.51
N GLY A 69 12.66 9.55 1.61
CA GLY A 69 11.39 8.80 1.68
C GLY A 69 10.19 9.69 1.32
N PHE A 70 10.12 10.90 1.89
CA PHE A 70 9.06 11.86 1.55
C PHE A 70 9.12 12.32 0.09
N ARG A 71 10.31 12.53 -0.46
CA ARG A 71 10.47 12.86 -1.90
C ARG A 71 9.89 11.77 -2.79
N LYS A 72 10.25 10.50 -2.54
CA LYS A 72 9.75 9.34 -3.29
C LYS A 72 8.24 9.20 -3.16
N LEU A 73 7.72 9.32 -1.95
CA LEU A 73 6.29 9.23 -1.67
C LEU A 73 5.52 10.30 -2.46
N ARG A 74 5.99 11.55 -2.49
CA ARG A 74 5.36 12.64 -3.24
C ARG A 74 5.31 12.36 -4.75
N ILE A 75 6.42 11.87 -5.32
CA ILE A 75 6.48 11.52 -6.75
C ILE A 75 5.50 10.39 -7.06
N ALA A 76 5.44 9.36 -6.22
CA ALA A 76 4.58 8.21 -6.42
C ALA A 76 3.09 8.52 -6.21
N LEU A 77 2.76 9.42 -5.28
CA LEU A 77 1.37 9.90 -5.08
C LEU A 77 0.86 10.73 -6.26
N ALA A 78 1.75 11.41 -6.99
CA ALA A 78 1.40 12.16 -8.19
C ALA A 78 1.20 11.25 -9.43
N ASP A 79 1.67 10.01 -9.39
CA ASP A 79 1.47 9.01 -10.43
C ASP A 79 0.05 8.43 -10.33
N SER A 80 -0.70 8.43 -11.44
CA SER A 80 -2.11 8.03 -11.45
C SER A 80 -2.33 6.54 -11.15
N GLU A 81 -1.38 5.68 -11.50
CA GLU A 81 -1.51 4.22 -11.30
C GLU A 81 -1.10 3.81 -9.89
N ASN A 82 0.00 4.40 -9.38
CA ASN A 82 0.60 4.00 -8.12
C ASN A 82 0.08 4.83 -6.92
N GLY A 83 -0.46 6.02 -7.17
CA GLY A 83 -1.03 6.88 -6.13
C GLY A 83 -2.19 6.22 -5.38
N ASP A 84 -3.06 5.51 -6.10
CA ASP A 84 -4.20 4.80 -5.50
C ASP A 84 -3.75 3.62 -4.63
N LEU A 85 -2.72 2.88 -5.05
CA LEU A 85 -2.13 1.84 -4.20
C LEU A 85 -1.54 2.43 -2.92
N LEU A 86 -0.83 3.55 -3.02
CA LEU A 86 -0.21 4.18 -1.84
C LEU A 86 -1.25 4.67 -0.83
N ARG A 87 -2.34 5.31 -1.29
CA ARG A 87 -3.46 5.71 -0.43
C ARG A 87 -4.12 4.50 0.23
N ALA A 88 -4.47 3.49 -0.56
CA ALA A 88 -5.06 2.26 -0.04
C ALA A 88 -4.13 1.52 0.95
N SER A 89 -2.81 1.55 0.69
CA SER A 89 -1.82 0.98 1.61
C SER A 89 -1.71 1.76 2.92
N GLN A 90 -1.81 3.09 2.86
CA GLN A 90 -1.86 3.94 4.05
C GLN A 90 -3.10 3.66 4.89
N ASP A 91 -4.27 3.56 4.25
CA ASP A 91 -5.53 3.30 4.93
C ASP A 91 -5.50 1.99 5.71
N VAL A 92 -5.07 0.89 5.08
CA VAL A 92 -5.00 -0.40 5.78
C VAL A 92 -3.95 -0.40 6.88
N GLN A 93 -2.77 0.21 6.67
CA GLN A 93 -1.75 0.29 7.71
C GLN A 93 -2.20 1.16 8.89
N THR A 94 -2.99 2.20 8.65
CA THR A 94 -3.62 3.01 9.70
C THR A 94 -4.59 2.17 10.53
N LEU A 95 -5.48 1.41 9.88
CA LEU A 95 -6.43 0.53 10.58
C LEU A 95 -5.72 -0.58 11.36
N LEU A 96 -4.66 -1.18 10.79
CA LEU A 96 -3.86 -2.19 11.49
C LEU A 96 -3.15 -1.61 12.71
N SER A 97 -2.60 -0.40 12.61
CA SER A 97 -1.92 0.27 13.71
C SER A 97 -2.85 0.63 14.88
N GLN A 98 -4.13 0.90 14.61
CA GLN A 98 -5.15 1.11 15.65
C GLN A 98 -5.38 -0.16 16.49
N ASP A 99 -5.16 -1.33 15.90
CA ASP A 99 -5.21 -2.62 16.59
C ASP A 99 -3.83 -3.06 17.14
N GLY A 100 -2.81 -2.18 17.11
CA GLY A 100 -1.46 -2.46 17.60
C GLY A 100 -0.63 -3.33 16.66
N ILE A 101 -1.03 -3.49 15.40
CA ILE A 101 -0.34 -4.31 14.40
C ILE A 101 0.51 -3.39 13.51
N TYR A 102 1.83 -3.47 13.67
CA TYR A 102 2.79 -2.65 12.93
C TYR A 102 3.60 -3.49 11.95
N MET A 103 3.77 -3.00 10.73
CA MET A 103 4.46 -3.74 9.67
C MET A 103 5.95 -3.96 9.96
N ASP A 104 6.56 -3.09 10.75
CA ASP A 104 7.96 -3.22 11.16
C ASP A 104 8.18 -4.32 12.22
N ASP A 105 7.15 -4.65 12.98
CA ASP A 105 7.19 -5.68 14.03
C ASP A 105 6.85 -7.09 13.48
N LEU A 106 6.36 -7.17 12.23
CA LEU A 106 6.05 -8.45 11.62
C LEU A 106 7.33 -9.17 11.17
N ILE A 107 7.50 -10.40 11.64
CA ILE A 107 8.53 -11.29 11.13
C ILE A 107 8.00 -11.95 9.86
N VAL A 108 8.41 -11.42 8.71
CA VAL A 108 8.00 -11.91 7.40
C VAL A 108 9.21 -12.02 6.50
N GLU A 109 9.56 -13.23 6.12
CA GLU A 109 10.66 -13.48 5.20
C GLU A 109 10.37 -12.89 3.82
N PRO A 110 11.35 -12.20 3.19
CA PRO A 110 11.20 -11.72 1.82
C PRO A 110 10.95 -12.90 0.85
N SER A 111 9.88 -12.81 0.08
CA SER A 111 9.57 -13.83 -0.92
C SER A 111 10.44 -13.66 -2.17
N GLN A 112 10.83 -14.80 -2.77
CA GLN A 112 11.64 -14.82 -3.98
C GLN A 112 10.92 -14.12 -5.16
N PRO A 113 11.63 -13.47 -6.09
CA PRO A 113 11.05 -12.80 -7.24
C PRO A 113 10.13 -13.68 -8.09
N THR A 114 10.48 -14.96 -8.23
CA THR A 114 9.68 -15.94 -8.96
C THR A 114 8.29 -16.14 -8.37
N VAL A 115 8.17 -16.06 -7.05
CA VAL A 115 6.87 -16.21 -6.34
C VAL A 115 5.96 -15.02 -6.65
N TRP A 116 6.47 -13.79 -6.61
CA TRP A 116 5.74 -12.61 -6.99
C TRP A 116 5.28 -12.65 -8.45
N ARG A 117 6.18 -13.08 -9.37
CA ARG A 117 5.82 -13.25 -10.79
C ARG A 117 4.79 -14.33 -11.01
N ASN A 118 4.85 -15.44 -10.25
CA ASN A 118 3.83 -16.50 -10.32
C ASN A 118 2.48 -15.96 -9.83
N PHE A 119 2.47 -15.30 -8.69
CA PHE A 119 1.24 -14.73 -8.15
C PHE A 119 0.61 -13.71 -9.12
N SER A 120 1.41 -12.80 -9.71
CA SER A 120 0.94 -11.82 -10.69
C SER A 120 0.34 -12.43 -11.95
N LYS A 121 0.77 -13.65 -12.31
CA LYS A 121 0.19 -14.46 -13.42
C LYS A 121 -1.07 -15.24 -13.03
N GLY A 122 -1.54 -15.10 -11.79
CA GLY A 122 -2.73 -15.79 -11.31
C GLY A 122 -2.47 -17.15 -10.64
N HIS A 123 -1.21 -17.56 -10.47
CA HIS A 123 -0.91 -18.80 -9.73
C HIS A 123 -1.30 -18.65 -8.27
N ARG A 124 -1.76 -19.76 -7.67
CA ARG A 124 -2.20 -19.86 -6.28
C ARG A 124 -1.70 -21.17 -5.65
N GLY A 125 -1.96 -21.36 -4.36
CA GLY A 125 -1.59 -22.57 -3.63
C GLY A 125 -0.07 -22.75 -3.48
N PRO A 126 0.46 -23.98 -3.63
CA PRO A 126 1.86 -24.30 -3.31
C PRO A 126 2.91 -23.44 -4.04
N THR A 127 2.61 -22.98 -5.25
CA THR A 127 3.55 -22.17 -6.06
C THR A 127 3.79 -20.77 -5.50
N VAL A 128 2.92 -20.30 -4.61
CA VAL A 128 2.98 -18.98 -3.97
C VAL A 128 3.01 -19.08 -2.45
N GLN A 129 3.27 -20.27 -1.90
CA GLN A 129 3.22 -20.54 -0.46
C GLN A 129 4.10 -19.60 0.37
N SER A 130 5.24 -19.12 -0.14
CA SER A 130 6.09 -18.19 0.60
C SER A 130 5.50 -16.76 0.73
N LEU A 131 4.32 -16.49 0.15
CA LEU A 131 3.55 -15.29 0.44
C LEU A 131 2.75 -15.41 1.75
N TRP A 132 2.53 -16.61 2.27
CA TRP A 132 1.80 -16.82 3.50
C TRP A 132 2.61 -16.38 4.70
N VAL A 133 1.95 -15.75 5.66
CA VAL A 133 2.52 -15.36 6.95
C VAL A 133 2.17 -16.45 7.95
N ILE A 134 3.10 -17.36 8.22
CA ILE A 134 2.88 -18.53 9.07
C ILE A 134 3.26 -18.23 10.53
N GLU A 135 4.29 -17.41 10.76
CA GLU A 135 4.85 -17.18 12.10
C GLU A 135 4.00 -16.26 13.00
N ASN A 136 2.93 -15.66 12.44
CA ASN A 136 2.04 -14.74 13.15
C ASN A 136 0.60 -15.26 13.20
N ASP A 137 0.40 -16.53 13.51
CA ASP A 137 -0.93 -17.19 13.49
C ASP A 137 -1.99 -16.45 14.32
N GLU A 138 -1.65 -15.92 15.49
CA GLU A 138 -2.57 -15.16 16.33
C GLU A 138 -3.00 -13.86 15.65
N THR A 139 -2.05 -13.13 15.04
CA THR A 139 -2.36 -11.91 14.28
C THR A 139 -3.20 -12.21 13.06
N VAL A 140 -2.89 -13.27 12.31
CA VAL A 140 -3.69 -13.73 11.16
C VAL A 140 -5.11 -14.08 11.58
N PHE A 141 -5.28 -14.78 12.71
CA PHE A 141 -6.61 -15.12 13.25
C PHE A 141 -7.42 -13.88 13.63
N LEU A 142 -6.80 -12.92 14.34
CA LEU A 142 -7.45 -11.65 14.70
C LEU A 142 -7.92 -10.87 13.48
N ILE A 143 -7.09 -10.78 12.44
CA ILE A 143 -7.44 -10.11 11.19
C ILE A 143 -8.56 -10.86 10.45
N SER A 144 -8.51 -12.19 10.38
CA SER A 144 -9.56 -13.00 9.75
C SER A 144 -10.91 -12.79 10.42
N LYS A 145 -10.92 -12.72 11.76
CA LYS A 145 -12.13 -12.40 12.53
C LYS A 145 -12.62 -11.00 12.21
N LYS A 146 -11.74 -10.00 12.21
CA LYS A 146 -12.10 -8.61 11.90
C LYS A 146 -12.63 -8.46 10.49
N LEU A 147 -12.07 -9.17 9.50
CA LEU A 147 -12.60 -9.22 8.12
C LEU A 147 -14.03 -9.76 8.06
N SER A 148 -14.43 -10.65 8.98
CA SER A 148 -15.79 -11.17 9.07
C SER A 148 -16.74 -10.21 9.75
N ASP A 149 -16.29 -9.57 10.83
CA ASP A 149 -17.13 -8.84 11.77
C ASP A 149 -17.25 -7.33 11.42
N ASP A 150 -16.25 -6.74 10.74
CA ASP A 150 -16.14 -5.32 10.44
C ASP A 150 -16.21 -5.07 8.92
N GLU A 151 -17.35 -4.52 8.46
CA GLU A 151 -17.57 -4.23 7.05
C GLU A 151 -16.63 -3.16 6.51
N ILE A 152 -16.36 -2.10 7.29
CA ILE A 152 -15.49 -1.00 6.87
C ILE A 152 -14.05 -1.51 6.71
N PHE A 153 -13.57 -2.28 7.68
CA PHE A 153 -12.25 -2.90 7.59
C PHE A 153 -12.15 -3.83 6.38
N ARG A 154 -13.15 -4.70 6.17
CA ARG A 154 -13.20 -5.62 5.03
C ARG A 154 -13.15 -4.88 3.70
N ASP A 155 -13.93 -3.81 3.53
CA ASP A 155 -13.98 -3.05 2.28
C ASP A 155 -12.67 -2.32 2.03
N THR A 156 -12.06 -1.74 3.06
CA THR A 156 -10.74 -1.10 2.97
C THR A 156 -9.66 -2.10 2.56
N VAL A 157 -9.66 -3.29 3.17
CA VAL A 157 -8.72 -4.37 2.81
C VAL A 157 -8.94 -4.82 1.36
N ASN A 158 -10.19 -5.04 0.94
CA ASN A 158 -10.49 -5.44 -0.43
C ASN A 158 -10.08 -4.36 -1.45
N HIS A 159 -10.24 -3.09 -1.12
CA HIS A 159 -9.77 -1.98 -1.94
C HIS A 159 -8.24 -2.02 -2.10
N PHE A 160 -7.51 -2.14 -1.00
CA PHE A 160 -6.06 -2.28 -1.01
C PHE A 160 -5.58 -3.48 -1.83
N LEU A 161 -6.15 -4.68 -1.61
CA LEU A 161 -5.74 -5.90 -2.30
C LEU A 161 -5.93 -5.79 -3.82
N ARG A 162 -6.99 -5.12 -4.30
CA ARG A 162 -7.22 -4.89 -5.74
C ARG A 162 -6.18 -3.95 -6.35
N HIS A 163 -5.87 -2.84 -5.68
CA HIS A 163 -4.84 -1.90 -6.17
C HIS A 163 -3.46 -2.53 -6.15
N PHE A 164 -3.16 -3.34 -5.13
CA PHE A 164 -1.91 -4.07 -5.04
C PHE A 164 -1.73 -5.04 -6.21
N ASP A 165 -2.74 -5.84 -6.54
CA ASP A 165 -2.68 -6.78 -7.67
C ASP A 165 -2.42 -6.05 -9.00
N SER A 166 -3.09 -4.94 -9.25
CA SER A 166 -2.91 -4.15 -10.46
C SER A 166 -1.48 -3.61 -10.57
N SER A 167 -1.00 -2.96 -9.51
CA SER A 167 0.35 -2.40 -9.47
C SER A 167 1.44 -3.48 -9.51
N LEU A 168 1.22 -4.63 -8.85
CA LEU A 168 2.15 -5.76 -8.89
C LEU A 168 2.34 -6.30 -10.31
N ASN A 169 1.25 -6.40 -11.09
CA ASN A 169 1.33 -6.84 -12.48
C ASN A 169 2.26 -5.95 -13.30
N GLU A 170 2.14 -4.64 -13.18
CA GLU A 170 3.00 -3.70 -13.88
C GLU A 170 4.44 -3.70 -13.33
N LEU A 171 4.59 -3.81 -12.02
CA LEU A 171 5.90 -3.90 -11.38
C LEU A 171 6.66 -5.15 -11.85
N CYS A 172 6.00 -6.31 -11.90
CA CYS A 172 6.63 -7.57 -12.34
C CYS A 172 7.09 -7.56 -13.80
N LYS A 173 6.51 -6.71 -14.65
CA LYS A 173 6.96 -6.53 -16.04
C LYS A 173 8.23 -5.69 -16.15
N LYS A 174 8.42 -4.73 -15.24
CA LYS A 174 9.46 -3.69 -15.32
C LYS A 174 10.64 -3.96 -14.38
N ALA A 175 10.39 -4.60 -13.22
CA ALA A 175 11.37 -4.77 -12.17
C ALA A 175 12.34 -5.94 -12.43
N SER A 176 13.59 -5.72 -12.09
CA SER A 176 14.61 -6.78 -11.97
C SER A 176 14.35 -7.66 -10.75
N ASP A 177 15.02 -8.82 -10.68
CA ASP A 177 14.89 -9.72 -9.53
C ASP A 177 15.38 -9.07 -8.21
N SER A 178 16.45 -8.29 -8.29
CA SER A 178 16.96 -7.55 -7.12
C SER A 178 15.99 -6.46 -6.64
N GLU A 179 15.23 -5.86 -7.53
CA GLU A 179 14.17 -4.90 -7.18
C GLU A 179 12.95 -5.59 -6.58
N LEU A 180 12.51 -6.72 -7.13
CA LEU A 180 11.42 -7.51 -6.56
C LEU A 180 11.76 -8.06 -5.16
N LEU A 181 13.02 -8.42 -4.92
CA LEU A 181 13.45 -8.84 -3.60
C LEU A 181 13.35 -7.67 -2.59
N ARG A 182 13.79 -6.46 -2.98
CA ARG A 182 13.62 -5.26 -2.14
C ARG A 182 12.15 -4.87 -1.96
N PHE A 183 11.34 -4.98 -3.00
CA PHE A 183 9.91 -4.78 -2.93
C PHE A 183 9.25 -5.70 -1.89
N SER A 184 9.66 -6.98 -1.88
CA SER A 184 9.13 -8.00 -0.94
C SER A 184 9.31 -7.62 0.53
N ASP A 185 10.27 -6.76 0.85
CA ASP A 185 10.56 -6.30 2.22
C ASP A 185 9.91 -4.96 2.58
N THR A 186 9.17 -4.34 1.67
CA THR A 186 8.46 -3.08 1.95
C THR A 186 7.29 -3.29 2.92
N ARG A 187 6.94 -2.25 3.70
CA ARG A 187 5.76 -2.27 4.59
C ARG A 187 4.48 -2.60 3.82
N THR A 188 4.31 -2.07 2.61
CA THR A 188 3.17 -2.39 1.75
C THR A 188 3.13 -3.87 1.35
N ALA A 189 4.25 -4.49 1.00
CA ALA A 189 4.31 -5.91 0.67
C ALA A 189 4.07 -6.80 1.91
N ARG A 190 4.56 -6.41 3.09
CA ARG A 190 4.28 -7.10 4.36
C ARG A 190 2.80 -7.03 4.71
N ALA A 191 2.16 -5.84 4.58
CA ALA A 191 0.72 -5.69 4.75
C ALA A 191 -0.07 -6.58 3.78
N PHE A 192 0.35 -6.63 2.51
CA PHE A 192 -0.28 -7.50 1.52
C PHE A 192 -0.17 -8.99 1.88
N LYS A 193 0.99 -9.46 2.32
CA LYS A 193 1.19 -10.86 2.74
C LYS A 193 0.30 -11.19 3.94
N LEU A 194 0.24 -10.33 4.95
CA LEU A 194 -0.57 -10.52 6.14
C LEU A 194 -2.08 -10.57 5.81
N LEU A 195 -2.57 -9.54 5.11
CA LEU A 195 -3.98 -9.42 4.74
C LEU A 195 -4.40 -10.47 3.71
N GLY A 196 -3.52 -10.81 2.78
CA GLY A 196 -3.74 -11.87 1.79
C GLY A 196 -3.82 -13.26 2.44
N THR A 197 -3.01 -13.53 3.47
CA THR A 197 -3.10 -14.76 4.27
C THR A 197 -4.42 -14.81 5.02
N ALA A 198 -4.77 -13.74 5.75
CA ALA A 198 -5.98 -13.68 6.55
C ALA A 198 -7.28 -13.75 5.72
N SER A 199 -7.24 -13.25 4.49
CA SER A 199 -8.39 -13.32 3.54
C SER A 199 -8.44 -14.60 2.69
N GLY A 200 -7.47 -15.51 2.81
CA GLY A 200 -7.38 -16.73 2.00
C GLY A 200 -7.04 -16.49 0.52
N ARG A 201 -6.46 -15.34 0.17
CA ARG A 201 -6.19 -14.92 -1.22
C ARG A 201 -5.16 -15.78 -1.94
N PHE A 202 -4.30 -16.47 -1.21
CA PHE A 202 -3.22 -17.30 -1.77
C PHE A 202 -3.61 -18.76 -1.99
N ASN A 203 -4.81 -19.17 -1.58
CA ASN A 203 -5.35 -20.54 -1.74
C ASN A 203 -5.74 -20.85 -3.18
#